data_0d3c63ce105d36abf3517714df4a76dc
#
_entry.id   0d3c63ce105d36abf3517714df4a76dc
#
_cell.length_a   1.000
_cell.length_b   1.000
_cell.length_c   1.000
_cell.angle_alpha   90.00
_cell.angle_beta   90.00
_cell.angle_gamma   90.00
#
_symmetry.space_group_name_H-M   'P 1'
#
loop_
_entity.id
_entity.type
_entity.pdbx_description
1 polymer ?
#
loop_
_entity_poly.entity_id
_entity_poly.type
_entity_poly.pdbx_seq_one_letter_code
_entity_poly.pdbx_strand_id
1 'polypeptide(L)'
;MLRTILGAVIVAAANAIGCSFAAPAKAAADHVRYEIESNGPISLVTYFDGIGDIQQDSPPGWTTYWHEFTNVATYPFYSVSAQTEGTAVTCRLFVNGELVDSNTTYGRYTIADCSYSP
;
A
#
# COMPACT_ATOMS: atom_id res chain seq x y z
N MET A 1 -38.99 15.08 35.94
CA MET A 1 -38.72 14.94 35.54
C MET A 1 -38.36 14.61 34.78
N LEU A 2 -38.38 14.69 34.58
CA LEU A 2 -37.94 14.39 33.81
C LEU A 2 -37.55 14.19 32.98
N ARG A 3 -37.50 14.28 32.84
CA ARG A 3 -37.06 14.16 32.05
C ARG A 3 -36.50 13.84 31.31
N THR A 4 -36.52 13.96 31.47
CA THR A 4 -35.89 13.58 30.84
C THR A 4 -35.57 13.12 30.14
N ILE A 5 -35.74 13.17 30.27
CA ILE A 5 -35.39 12.65 29.72
C ILE A 5 -35.10 12.29 28.82
N LEU A 6 -35.17 12.51 28.61
CA LEU A 6 -34.81 12.11 27.84
C LEU A 6 -34.29 11.93 27.17
N GLY A 7 -34.31 12.32 27.26
CA GLY A 7 -33.70 12.13 26.72
C GLY A 7 -33.23 11.81 26.01
N ALA A 8 -33.22 11.92 26.01
CA ALA A 8 -32.64 11.53 25.50
C ALA A 8 -32.32 11.16 24.71
N VAL A 9 -32.40 11.30 24.68
CA VAL A 9 -31.98 10.84 24.03
C VAL A 9 -31.59 10.63 23.18
N ILE A 10 -31.59 10.94 22.95
CA ILE A 10 -31.10 10.71 22.25
C ILE A 10 -30.56 10.49 21.62
N VAL A 11 -30.59 10.80 21.58
CA VAL A 11 -29.91 10.46 21.08
C VAL A 11 -29.48 10.14 20.57
N ALA A 12 -29.59 10.43 20.46
CA ALA A 12 -29.03 10.02 20.02
C ALA A 12 -28.71 9.75 19.41
N ALA A 13 -28.89 10.03 19.28
CA ALA A 13 -28.40 9.66 18.74
C ALA A 13 -27.99 9.55 18.10
N ALA A 14 -28.12 9.85 17.92
CA ALA A 14 -27.55 9.60 17.38
C ALA A 14 -27.16 9.49 16.90
N ASN A 15 -27.13 9.80 16.66
CA ASN A 15 -26.58 9.49 16.24
C ASN A 15 -26.26 9.20 15.70
N ALA A 16 -26.41 9.32 15.55
CA ALA A 16 -25.97 8.88 15.08
C ALA A 16 -25.78 8.58 14.57
N ILE A 17 -25.80 8.79 14.28
CA ILE A 17 -25.48 8.38 13.78
C ILE A 17 -25.13 8.09 13.16
N GLY A 18 -25.17 8.21 12.87
CA GLY A 18 -24.71 7.88 12.27
C GLY A 18 -24.39 7.68 11.64
N CYS A 19 -24.39 7.88 11.42
CA CYS A 19 -23.92 7.58 10.82
C CYS A 19 -23.37 7.40 10.33
N SER A 20 -23.29 7.59 10.19
CA SER A 20 -22.76 7.35 9.70
C SER A 20 -22.27 6.99 9.24
N PHE A 21 -22.19 7.23 9.04
CA PHE A 21 -21.70 6.88 8.59
C PHE A 21 -21.07 6.41 7.87
N ALA A 22 -20.98 6.37 7.57
CA ALA A 22 -20.41 5.96 7.09
C ALA A 22 -19.58 5.80 6.57
N ALA A 23 -19.43 6.00 6.39
CA ALA A 23 -18.69 5.84 5.97
C ALA A 23 -17.76 5.99 5.67
N PRO A 24 -17.82 6.21 5.88
CA PRO A 24 -16.73 6.45 5.46
C PRO A 24 -15.76 5.91 5.11
N ALA A 25 -15.95 5.42 5.13
CA ALA A 25 -14.95 4.84 4.89
C ALA A 25 -14.09 5.15 3.81
N LYS A 26 -14.13 5.29 3.04
CA LYS A 26 -13.34 5.66 2.16
C LYS A 26 -12.72 6.78 2.41
N ALA A 27 -12.79 7.00 3.39
CA ALA A 27 -12.39 8.27 3.71
C ALA A 27 -10.94 8.54 3.47
N ALA A 28 -10.07 7.86 4.10
CA ALA A 28 -8.64 8.12 3.95
C ALA A 28 -8.04 7.25 2.86
N ALA A 29 -7.31 7.88 1.95
CA ALA A 29 -6.55 7.15 0.95
C ALA A 29 -5.36 6.47 1.61
N ASP A 30 -4.98 5.30 1.11
CA ASP A 30 -3.81 4.59 1.60
C ASP A 30 -2.53 5.29 1.18
N HIS A 31 -1.58 5.34 2.10
CA HIS A 31 -0.21 5.72 1.78
C HIS A 31 0.58 4.45 1.54
N VAL A 32 1.18 4.32 0.37
CA VAL A 32 1.84 3.09 -0.06
C VAL A 32 3.32 3.36 -0.29
N ARG A 33 4.17 2.44 0.18
CA ARG A 33 5.60 2.50 -0.07
C ARG A 33 6.09 1.14 -0.55
N TYR A 34 6.78 1.15 -1.67
CA TYR A 34 7.51 0.00 -2.19
C TYR A 34 8.98 0.16 -1.87
N GLU A 35 9.64 -0.91 -1.42
CA GLU A 35 11.09 -0.91 -1.20
C GLU A 35 11.69 -2.14 -1.86
N ILE A 36 12.81 -1.94 -2.54
CA ILE A 36 13.57 -3.00 -3.17
C ILE A 36 15.00 -2.93 -2.65
N GLU A 37 15.54 -4.10 -2.30
CA GLU A 37 16.90 -4.21 -1.83
C GLU A 37 17.57 -5.38 -2.55
N SER A 38 18.75 -5.16 -3.11
CA SER A 38 19.43 -6.16 -3.93
C SER A 38 20.92 -6.17 -3.60
N ASN A 39 21.56 -7.30 -3.80
CA ASN A 39 23.01 -7.39 -3.64
C ASN A 39 23.77 -7.10 -4.93
N GLY A 40 23.08 -6.71 -5.98
CA GLY A 40 23.66 -6.26 -7.24
C GLY A 40 22.73 -5.28 -7.92
N PRO A 41 23.09 -4.76 -9.09
CA PRO A 41 22.24 -3.77 -9.76
C PRO A 41 20.82 -4.29 -10.02
N ILE A 42 19.84 -3.44 -9.77
CA ILE A 42 18.43 -3.73 -10.07
C ILE A 42 18.24 -3.43 -11.56
N SER A 43 17.84 -4.45 -12.33
CA SER A 43 17.67 -4.27 -13.77
C SER A 43 16.34 -3.68 -14.17
N LEU A 44 15.27 -4.00 -13.42
CA LEU A 44 13.93 -3.51 -13.74
C LEU A 44 13.05 -3.56 -12.51
N VAL A 45 12.27 -2.50 -12.31
CA VAL A 45 11.20 -2.46 -11.31
C VAL A 45 9.90 -2.20 -12.02
N THR A 46 8.88 -2.99 -11.74
CA THR A 46 7.54 -2.83 -12.28
C THR A 46 6.58 -2.68 -11.10
N TYR A 47 5.73 -1.67 -11.13
CA TYR A 47 4.82 -1.44 -10.00
C TYR A 47 3.51 -0.80 -10.45
N PHE A 48 2.47 -0.98 -9.63
CA PHE A 48 1.20 -0.28 -9.78
C PHE A 48 1.29 1.03 -9.01
N ASP A 49 0.92 2.13 -9.67
CA ASP A 49 0.97 3.45 -9.06
C ASP A 49 -0.36 3.82 -8.37
N GLY A 50 -0.45 5.06 -7.91
CA GLY A 50 -1.60 5.53 -7.10
C GLY A 50 -2.90 5.71 -7.86
N ILE A 51 -2.87 5.61 -9.20
CA ILE A 51 -4.08 5.71 -10.03
C ILE A 51 -4.41 4.38 -10.69
N GLY A 52 -3.66 3.32 -10.38
CA GLY A 52 -3.91 1.99 -10.91
C GLY A 52 -3.19 1.68 -12.21
N ASP A 53 -2.28 2.54 -12.64
CA ASP A 53 -1.48 2.29 -13.85
C ASP A 53 -0.21 1.52 -13.49
N ILE A 54 0.31 0.80 -14.48
CA ILE A 54 1.56 0.05 -14.33
C ILE A 54 2.70 0.94 -14.81
N GLN A 55 3.73 1.06 -13.96
CA GLN A 55 4.93 1.83 -14.26
C GLN A 55 6.13 0.91 -14.26
N GLN A 56 7.14 1.26 -15.05
CA GLN A 56 8.41 0.54 -15.08
C GLN A 56 9.56 1.52 -14.93
N ASP A 57 10.59 1.11 -14.21
CA ASP A 57 11.76 1.91 -13.96
C ASP A 57 13.00 1.03 -14.03
N SER A 58 14.07 1.56 -14.61
CA SER A 58 15.35 0.84 -14.73
C SER A 58 16.43 1.72 -14.12
N PRO A 59 16.54 1.75 -12.78
CA PRO A 59 17.49 2.62 -12.10
C PRO A 59 18.93 2.16 -12.40
N PRO A 60 19.77 3.03 -13.00
CA PRO A 60 21.09 2.61 -13.48
C PRO A 60 22.06 2.34 -12.34
N GLY A 61 22.42 1.07 -12.18
CA GLY A 61 23.43 0.66 -11.20
C GLY A 61 22.97 0.68 -9.74
N TRP A 62 21.69 0.95 -9.48
CA TRP A 62 21.18 1.03 -8.11
C TRP A 62 21.01 -0.36 -7.53
N THR A 63 21.33 -0.49 -6.24
CA THR A 63 21.09 -1.72 -5.47
C THR A 63 19.92 -1.57 -4.51
N THR A 64 19.40 -0.35 -4.34
CA THR A 64 18.21 -0.07 -3.55
C THR A 64 17.29 0.83 -4.37
N TYR A 65 15.99 0.68 -4.15
CA TYR A 65 14.98 1.46 -4.84
C TYR A 65 13.78 1.61 -3.93
N TRP A 66 13.13 2.76 -3.96
CA TRP A 66 11.87 2.92 -3.24
C TRP A 66 10.98 3.90 -4.00
N HIS A 67 9.69 3.76 -3.79
CA HIS A 67 8.68 4.63 -4.39
C HIS A 67 7.50 4.74 -3.44
N GLU A 68 7.01 5.95 -3.23
CA GLU A 68 5.88 6.23 -2.35
C GLU A 68 4.80 6.96 -3.11
N PHE A 69 3.54 6.67 -2.76
CA PHE A 69 2.41 7.38 -3.34
C PHE A 69 1.20 7.27 -2.40
N THR A 70 0.21 8.15 -2.64
CA THR A 70 -1.09 8.04 -2.00
C THR A 70 -2.06 7.49 -3.02
N ASN A 71 -2.74 6.40 -2.68
CA ASN A 71 -3.67 5.75 -3.60
C ASN A 71 -4.96 6.54 -3.71
N VAL A 72 -5.40 6.78 -4.96
CA VAL A 72 -6.68 7.42 -5.25
C VAL A 72 -7.54 6.56 -6.18
N ALA A 73 -7.13 5.32 -6.43
CA ALA A 73 -7.88 4.41 -7.29
C ALA A 73 -9.12 3.87 -6.55
N THR A 74 -10.19 3.66 -7.29
CA THR A 74 -11.44 3.13 -6.74
C THR A 74 -11.29 1.68 -6.29
N TYR A 75 -10.52 0.89 -7.03
CA TYR A 75 -10.28 -0.52 -6.72
C TYR A 75 -8.79 -0.71 -6.52
N PRO A 76 -8.29 -0.46 -5.31
CA PRO A 76 -6.86 -0.47 -5.08
C PRO A 76 -6.27 -1.88 -5.16
N PHE A 77 -5.12 -1.96 -5.81
CA PHE A 77 -4.28 -3.14 -5.84
C PHE A 77 -2.84 -2.66 -5.88
N TYR A 78 -2.02 -3.15 -4.96
CA TYR A 78 -0.63 -2.73 -4.87
C TYR A 78 0.26 -3.91 -5.23
N SER A 79 1.20 -3.67 -6.12
CA SER A 79 2.13 -4.70 -6.55
C SER A 79 3.43 -4.07 -6.98
N VAL A 80 4.52 -4.70 -6.62
CA VAL A 80 5.86 -4.33 -7.08
C VAL A 80 6.64 -5.60 -7.37
N SER A 81 7.34 -5.63 -8.48
CA SER A 81 8.29 -6.69 -8.78
C SER A 81 9.61 -6.09 -9.23
N ALA A 82 10.70 -6.74 -8.89
CA ALA A 82 12.03 -6.26 -9.22
C ALA A 82 12.92 -7.42 -9.62
N GLN A 83 13.67 -7.21 -10.70
CA GLN A 83 14.67 -8.15 -11.19
C GLN A 83 16.05 -7.63 -10.83
N THR A 84 16.92 -8.51 -10.39
CA THR A 84 18.32 -8.17 -10.07
C THR A 84 19.30 -8.77 -11.06
N GLU A 85 20.40 -8.05 -11.29
CA GLU A 85 21.58 -8.61 -11.95
C GLU A 85 22.51 -9.27 -10.94
N GLY A 86 22.24 -9.14 -9.65
CA GLY A 86 22.96 -9.85 -8.61
C GLY A 86 22.40 -11.25 -8.40
N THR A 87 22.51 -11.74 -7.17
CA THR A 87 22.10 -13.11 -6.83
C THR A 87 21.00 -13.14 -5.76
N ALA A 88 20.54 -11.98 -5.27
CA ALA A 88 19.45 -11.92 -4.30
C ALA A 88 18.76 -10.57 -4.39
N VAL A 89 17.43 -10.57 -4.31
CA VAL A 89 16.64 -9.36 -4.31
C VAL A 89 15.46 -9.55 -3.35
N THR A 90 15.15 -8.48 -2.62
CA THR A 90 14.04 -8.45 -1.67
C THR A 90 13.11 -7.31 -2.05
N CYS A 91 11.81 -7.57 -2.04
CA CYS A 91 10.80 -6.52 -2.09
C CYS A 91 10.10 -6.43 -0.74
N ARG A 92 9.67 -5.22 -0.40
CA ARG A 92 8.84 -4.95 0.79
C ARG A 92 7.75 -3.98 0.38
N LEU A 93 6.54 -4.26 0.84
CA LEU A 93 5.37 -3.45 0.55
C LEU A 93 4.78 -2.98 1.86
N PHE A 94 4.70 -1.65 2.01
CA PHE A 94 4.13 -1.02 3.20
C PHE A 94 2.86 -0.29 2.83
N VAL A 95 1.83 -0.44 3.65
CA VAL A 95 0.58 0.31 3.51
C VAL A 95 0.33 1.00 4.84
N ASN A 96 0.25 2.32 4.81
CA ASN A 96 0.05 3.16 5.99
C ASN A 96 1.10 2.88 7.08
N GLY A 97 2.34 2.66 6.64
CA GLY A 97 3.47 2.40 7.54
C GLY A 97 3.61 0.97 8.02
N GLU A 98 2.70 0.10 7.64
CA GLU A 98 2.71 -1.29 8.08
C GLU A 98 3.21 -2.19 6.94
N LEU A 99 4.14 -3.09 7.26
CA LEU A 99 4.65 -4.06 6.28
C LEU A 99 3.57 -5.10 6.03
N VAL A 100 3.02 -5.13 4.82
CA VAL A 100 1.92 -6.05 4.46
C VAL A 100 2.39 -7.20 3.58
N ASP A 101 3.53 -7.09 2.95
CA ASP A 101 4.12 -8.19 2.18
C ASP A 101 5.62 -8.00 2.05
N SER A 102 6.36 -9.11 2.03
CA SER A 102 7.81 -9.12 1.87
C SER A 102 8.20 -10.43 1.22
N ASN A 103 9.15 -10.38 0.29
CA ASN A 103 9.60 -11.57 -0.40
C ASN A 103 11.06 -11.41 -0.81
N THR A 104 11.85 -12.46 -0.62
CA THR A 104 13.24 -12.50 -1.05
C THR A 104 13.43 -13.69 -1.99
N THR A 105 14.07 -13.45 -3.12
CA THR A 105 14.39 -14.52 -4.07
C THR A 105 15.88 -14.55 -4.32
N TYR A 106 16.38 -15.71 -4.67
CA TYR A 106 17.80 -15.98 -4.86
C TYR A 106 18.04 -16.52 -6.26
N GLY A 107 19.13 -16.09 -6.86
CA GLY A 107 19.53 -16.51 -8.18
C GLY A 107 19.78 -15.32 -9.09
N ARG A 108 20.64 -15.51 -10.07
CA ARG A 108 20.97 -14.46 -11.02
C ARG A 108 19.74 -14.15 -11.89
N TYR A 109 19.45 -12.87 -12.06
CA TYR A 109 18.28 -12.37 -12.79
C TYR A 109 16.96 -12.83 -12.20
N THR A 110 16.94 -13.21 -10.92
CA THR A 110 15.73 -13.59 -10.23
C THR A 110 14.83 -12.36 -10.01
N ILE A 111 13.54 -12.62 -9.81
CA ILE A 111 12.54 -11.58 -9.61
C ILE A 111 11.86 -11.80 -8.26
N ALA A 112 11.82 -10.75 -7.44
CA ALA A 112 11.01 -10.74 -6.23
C ALA A 112 9.72 -10.00 -6.51
N ASP A 113 8.62 -10.46 -5.94
CA ASP A 113 7.29 -9.94 -6.22
C ASP A 113 6.52 -9.80 -4.90
N CYS A 114 5.99 -8.61 -4.66
CA CYS A 114 5.18 -8.31 -3.48
C CYS A 114 3.85 -7.71 -3.94
N SER A 115 2.75 -8.12 -3.31
CA SER A 115 1.44 -7.60 -3.68
C SER A 115 0.50 -7.58 -2.48
N TYR A 116 -0.53 -6.74 -2.56
CA TYR A 116 -1.51 -6.61 -1.50
C TYR A 116 -2.81 -6.03 -2.05
N SER A 117 -3.92 -6.67 -1.71
CA SER A 117 -5.27 -6.19 -2.01
C SER A 117 -5.93 -5.81 -0.71
N PRO A 118 -6.15 -4.52 -0.46
CA PRO A 118 -6.80 -4.09 0.78
C PRO A 118 -8.29 -4.48 0.82
#